data_b214348821a5377dc9f1cf4856a228dd
#
_entry.id   b214348821a5377dc9f1cf4856a228dd
#
_cell.length_a   1.000
_cell.length_b   1.000
_cell.length_c   1.000
_cell.angle_alpha   90.00
_cell.angle_beta   90.00
_cell.angle_gamma   90.00
#
_symmetry.space_group_name_H-M   'P 1'
#
loop_
_entity.id
_entity.type
_entity.pdbx_description
1 polymer ?
#
loop_
_entity_poly.entity_id
_entity_poly.type
_entity_poly.pdbx_seq_one_letter_code
_entity_poly.pdbx_strand_id
1 'polypeptide(L)'
;MAIRRVRSFWLAAACALVVWAAAARRVPAASPQPAAPPDIRPNVVVVLVDDMGWSDIGPFGSEIATPNLDALAARGVRFTQFYATPRCSPTRASLLTGLYSHQAGMGHLDNVIRRGSLGTTGRLNEQSVTIAEVLRDAGYFTAMSGKWHLGQDNGTPPWDRGFERTLSLRAGGMYFPNQHYTGGDNPLASRAQEPLFLNGAATPRDAPVFGSSWYATYLWTEFGLKFIDEARQANKPFFLYLPFNAPHFPLMAPAELIAKYRGKYQNGWDRLRQERYQRQVRMGLVDAKWPLSPREPDTPPWDSLSDQQKDRFDLQMAVYAAMIEAIDTAVGTLVKGLEARGVLDNTLIFFMSDNGANAESGPDGRFNGDPPGGPNSDLYLGMNWAAVGNTPFRRFKHFTHEGGISSPLIVSWPRGISANRRGAIERQPAHVIDIMATVTAATGAKYPREYKSHPIQPMEGVSLWAALDGRPLNRPRPLFWEHEGNRAVRSGNWKIVSVYPEAWELYDIAADRVERHNVAAQHPDIVKRLSDEWDAWAKRTNVDPWPGPARLPWGDNAPSRGGR
;
A
#
# COMPACT_ATOMS: atom_id res chain seq x y z
N MET A 1 75.73 -65.38 12.78
CA MET A 1 77.04 -64.90 12.34
C MET A 1 76.85 -63.60 11.58
N ALA A 2 77.58 -62.54 11.94
CA ALA A 2 77.79 -61.24 11.29
C ALA A 2 76.69 -60.17 11.42
N ILE A 3 77.05 -59.28 12.26
CA ILE A 3 76.71 -57.89 12.47
C ILE A 3 77.01 -57.03 11.23
N ARG A 4 76.20 -56.08 10.84
CA ARG A 4 76.69 -54.73 10.47
C ARG A 4 75.59 -53.66 10.52
N ARG A 5 75.99 -52.60 11.12
CA ARG A 5 75.38 -51.28 11.39
C ARG A 5 74.89 -50.60 10.12
N VAL A 6 73.79 -49.84 10.28
CA VAL A 6 73.37 -48.83 9.30
C VAL A 6 73.15 -47.48 9.99
N ARG A 7 73.71 -46.46 9.38
CA ARG A 7 73.70 -45.06 9.77
C ARG A 7 72.36 -44.38 9.41
N SER A 8 71.94 -43.54 10.31
CA SER A 8 70.83 -42.60 10.18
C SER A 8 71.10 -41.52 9.10
N PHE A 9 70.09 -41.26 8.27
CA PHE A 9 69.98 -40.00 7.52
C PHE A 9 68.63 -39.37 7.82
N TRP A 10 68.69 -38.17 8.41
CA TRP A 10 67.53 -37.31 8.56
C TRP A 10 67.28 -36.55 7.24
N LEU A 11 66.09 -36.68 6.65
CA LEU A 11 65.58 -35.78 5.62
C LEU A 11 64.34 -35.08 6.18
N ALA A 12 64.49 -33.79 6.38
CA ALA A 12 63.44 -32.90 6.76
C ALA A 12 62.46 -32.70 5.59
N ALA A 13 61.25 -33.21 5.71
CA ALA A 13 60.16 -32.86 4.80
C ALA A 13 59.44 -31.61 5.35
N ALA A 14 59.61 -30.47 4.69
CA ALA A 14 58.88 -29.24 4.95
C ALA A 14 57.45 -29.41 4.42
N CYS A 15 56.47 -29.61 5.30
CA CYS A 15 55.04 -29.50 4.95
C CYS A 15 54.68 -28.02 4.84
N ALA A 16 54.51 -27.53 3.61
CA ALA A 16 53.87 -26.25 3.34
C ALA A 16 52.38 -26.33 3.62
N LEU A 17 51.93 -25.85 4.78
CA LEU A 17 50.55 -25.59 5.10
C LEU A 17 50.08 -24.34 4.33
N VAL A 18 49.35 -24.54 3.23
CA VAL A 18 48.61 -23.48 2.56
C VAL A 18 47.41 -23.15 3.44
N VAL A 19 47.52 -22.11 4.25
CA VAL A 19 46.39 -21.54 5.00
C VAL A 19 45.54 -20.76 4.01
N TRP A 20 44.43 -21.35 3.59
CA TRP A 20 43.34 -20.63 2.91
C TRP A 20 42.66 -19.71 3.93
N ALA A 21 43.09 -18.44 3.99
CA ALA A 21 42.35 -17.41 4.69
C ALA A 21 41.07 -17.11 3.91
N ALA A 22 39.98 -17.79 4.27
CA ALA A 22 38.62 -17.41 3.88
C ALA A 22 38.36 -16.01 4.47
N ALA A 23 38.53 -14.98 3.66
CA ALA A 23 38.12 -13.62 3.99
C ALA A 23 36.56 -13.62 4.10
N ALA A 24 36.04 -14.01 5.25
CA ALA A 24 34.67 -13.75 5.64
C ALA A 24 34.49 -12.22 5.62
N ARG A 25 33.94 -11.70 4.54
CA ARG A 25 33.44 -10.31 4.52
C ARG A 25 32.42 -10.21 5.64
N ARG A 26 32.80 -9.62 6.76
CA ARG A 26 31.90 -9.19 7.81
C ARG A 26 30.93 -8.20 7.16
N VAL A 27 29.69 -8.62 6.95
CA VAL A 27 28.59 -7.70 6.70
C VAL A 27 28.60 -6.74 7.90
N PRO A 28 28.75 -5.43 7.71
CA PRO A 28 28.69 -4.51 8.84
C PRO A 28 27.34 -4.71 9.52
N ALA A 29 27.38 -4.98 10.83
CA ALA A 29 26.17 -4.99 11.64
C ALA A 29 25.48 -3.63 11.44
N ALA A 30 24.19 -3.64 11.16
CA ALA A 30 23.41 -2.41 11.07
C ALA A 30 23.68 -1.58 12.33
N SER A 31 24.12 -0.34 12.12
CA SER A 31 24.33 0.60 13.23
C SER A 31 23.07 0.64 14.08
N PRO A 32 23.14 0.57 15.43
CA PRO A 32 21.97 0.63 16.27
C PRO A 32 21.20 1.93 15.96
N GLN A 33 19.97 1.78 15.48
CA GLN A 33 19.07 2.92 15.31
C GLN A 33 18.83 3.55 16.69
N PRO A 34 18.84 4.89 16.80
CA PRO A 34 18.50 5.53 18.06
C PRO A 34 17.09 5.09 18.46
N ALA A 35 16.98 4.41 19.57
CA ALA A 35 15.72 4.04 20.17
C ALA A 35 14.91 5.30 20.50
N ALA A 36 13.58 5.23 20.36
CA ALA A 36 12.71 6.24 20.91
C ALA A 36 12.95 6.37 22.43
N PRO A 37 12.78 7.56 23.03
CA PRO A 37 13.01 7.73 24.46
C PRO A 37 12.23 6.68 25.27
N PRO A 38 12.85 6.00 26.25
CA PRO A 38 12.30 4.79 26.89
C PRO A 38 10.96 5.00 27.63
N ASP A 39 10.56 6.23 27.91
CA ASP A 39 9.36 6.50 28.73
C ASP A 39 8.08 6.81 27.93
N ILE A 40 8.10 6.74 26.60
CA ILE A 40 6.95 7.14 25.78
C ILE A 40 6.68 6.13 24.69
N ARG A 41 6.07 4.99 25.06
CA ARG A 41 5.54 4.07 24.05
C ARG A 41 4.26 4.69 23.43
N PRO A 42 4.26 5.05 22.13
CA PRO A 42 3.10 5.64 21.50
C PRO A 42 1.99 4.60 21.29
N ASN A 43 0.75 5.04 21.27
CA ASN A 43 -0.28 4.33 20.54
C ASN A 43 0.02 4.41 19.05
N VAL A 44 -0.40 3.41 18.30
CA VAL A 44 -0.16 3.33 16.86
C VAL A 44 -1.49 3.18 16.12
N VAL A 45 -1.71 4.00 15.13
CA VAL A 45 -2.85 3.91 14.21
C VAL A 45 -2.32 3.85 12.77
N VAL A 46 -2.75 2.86 12.02
CA VAL A 46 -2.48 2.75 10.58
C VAL A 46 -3.81 2.83 9.85
N VAL A 47 -4.03 3.93 9.13
CA VAL A 47 -5.16 4.11 8.22
C VAL A 47 -4.70 3.78 6.82
N LEU A 48 -5.29 2.75 6.24
CA LEU A 48 -5.02 2.31 4.86
C LEU A 48 -6.27 2.48 4.02
N VAL A 49 -6.14 3.16 2.89
CA VAL A 49 -7.23 3.43 1.93
C VAL A 49 -7.05 2.51 0.73
N ASP A 50 -8.14 2.05 0.12
CA ASP A 50 -8.15 1.04 -0.95
C ASP A 50 -8.40 1.69 -2.32
N ASP A 51 -7.43 1.61 -3.22
CA ASP A 51 -7.50 2.13 -4.61
C ASP A 51 -7.54 3.67 -4.74
N MET A 52 -7.04 4.43 -3.78
CA MET A 52 -6.96 5.88 -3.86
C MET A 52 -5.68 6.32 -4.59
N GLY A 53 -5.83 7.19 -5.58
CA GLY A 53 -4.69 7.75 -6.31
C GLY A 53 -3.83 8.69 -5.47
N TRP A 54 -2.57 8.87 -5.92
CA TRP A 54 -1.58 9.70 -5.23
C TRP A 54 -2.02 11.15 -5.01
N SER A 55 -2.81 11.70 -5.95
CA SER A 55 -3.25 13.10 -5.94
C SER A 55 -4.71 13.32 -5.54
N ASP A 56 -5.39 12.33 -4.96
CA ASP A 56 -6.83 12.43 -4.70
C ASP A 56 -7.22 13.14 -3.40
N ILE A 57 -6.23 13.62 -2.62
CA ILE A 57 -6.46 14.35 -1.38
C ILE A 57 -5.80 15.72 -1.42
N GLY A 58 -6.37 16.71 -0.70
CA GLY A 58 -5.90 18.09 -0.66
C GLY A 58 -4.42 18.25 -0.35
N PRO A 59 -3.84 17.53 0.64
CA PRO A 59 -2.41 17.60 0.95
C PRO A 59 -1.51 17.18 -0.22
N PHE A 60 -2.03 16.50 -1.25
CA PHE A 60 -1.33 16.09 -2.46
C PHE A 60 -1.88 16.74 -3.75
N GLY A 61 -2.66 17.82 -3.60
CA GLY A 61 -3.03 18.70 -4.71
C GLY A 61 -4.42 18.45 -5.30
N SER A 62 -5.30 17.67 -4.66
CA SER A 62 -6.68 17.49 -5.10
C SER A 62 -7.54 18.76 -4.93
N GLU A 63 -8.60 18.85 -5.72
CA GLU A 63 -9.72 19.77 -5.54
C GLU A 63 -10.81 19.21 -4.62
N ILE A 64 -10.76 17.91 -4.33
CA ILE A 64 -11.71 17.25 -3.43
C ILE A 64 -11.50 17.79 -2.01
N ALA A 65 -12.59 18.11 -1.33
CA ALA A 65 -12.52 18.67 0.01
C ALA A 65 -12.05 17.63 1.05
N THR A 66 -10.84 17.82 1.59
CA THR A 66 -10.26 16.94 2.61
C THR A 66 -9.64 17.73 3.78
N PRO A 67 -10.42 18.60 4.46
CA PRO A 67 -9.89 19.50 5.48
C PRO A 67 -9.29 18.79 6.70
N ASN A 68 -9.77 17.58 7.04
CA ASN A 68 -9.24 16.83 8.16
C ASN A 68 -7.87 16.20 7.83
N LEU A 69 -7.68 15.74 6.60
CA LEU A 69 -6.39 15.26 6.09
C LEU A 69 -5.41 16.43 5.90
N ASP A 70 -5.88 17.61 5.48
CA ASP A 70 -5.07 18.83 5.45
C ASP A 70 -4.55 19.17 6.85
N ALA A 71 -5.42 19.11 7.87
CA ALA A 71 -5.04 19.35 9.26
C ALA A 71 -4.06 18.28 9.79
N LEU A 72 -4.27 17.01 9.44
CA LEU A 72 -3.36 15.92 9.80
C LEU A 72 -1.98 16.12 9.17
N ALA A 73 -1.92 16.48 7.90
CA ALA A 73 -0.68 16.79 7.17
C ALA A 73 0.05 17.99 7.74
N ALA A 74 -0.68 19.03 8.16
CA ALA A 74 -0.09 20.22 8.79
C ALA A 74 0.56 19.92 10.16
N ARG A 75 0.08 18.89 10.87
CA ARG A 75 0.65 18.42 12.15
C ARG A 75 1.74 17.35 11.97
N GLY A 76 1.91 16.82 10.77
CA GLY A 76 2.78 15.70 10.45
C GLY A 76 3.80 15.99 9.36
N VAL A 77 4.32 14.93 8.77
CA VAL A 77 5.23 14.93 7.62
C VAL A 77 4.59 14.22 6.45
N ARG A 78 4.63 14.83 5.26
CA ARG A 78 4.16 14.23 4.00
C ARG A 78 5.33 13.62 3.24
N PHE A 79 5.24 12.35 2.90
CA PHE A 79 6.22 11.69 2.04
C PHE A 79 5.73 11.70 0.59
N THR A 80 6.46 12.37 -0.29
CA THR A 80 6.10 12.43 -1.71
C THR A 80 6.60 11.23 -2.50
N GLN A 81 7.57 10.47 -1.98
CA GLN A 81 8.16 9.29 -2.59
C GLN A 81 7.96 8.06 -1.70
N PHE A 82 6.74 7.86 -1.22
CA PHE A 82 6.35 6.63 -0.55
C PHE A 82 5.73 5.67 -1.56
N TYR A 83 6.14 4.42 -1.48
CA TYR A 83 5.75 3.38 -2.40
C TYR A 83 4.99 2.25 -1.72
N ALA A 84 3.90 1.83 -2.34
CA ALA A 84 3.18 0.59 -2.06
C ALA A 84 3.57 -0.48 -3.08
N THR A 85 2.91 -1.63 -3.07
CA THR A 85 2.90 -2.53 -4.22
C THR A 85 1.76 -2.14 -5.17
N PRO A 86 1.74 -2.62 -6.42
CA PRO A 86 0.69 -2.21 -7.34
C PRO A 86 -0.65 -2.95 -7.14
N ARG A 87 -0.84 -3.63 -6.00
CA ARG A 87 -2.04 -4.44 -5.71
C ARG A 87 -2.34 -4.52 -4.22
N CYS A 88 -3.66 -4.61 -3.88
CA CYS A 88 -4.14 -4.53 -2.50
C CYS A 88 -3.61 -5.64 -1.55
N SER A 89 -3.83 -6.94 -1.83
CA SER A 89 -3.34 -8.01 -0.94
C SER A 89 -1.82 -7.99 -0.78
N PRO A 90 -1.01 -7.86 -1.86
CA PRO A 90 0.43 -7.70 -1.75
C PRO A 90 0.86 -6.53 -0.86
N THR A 91 0.22 -5.36 -1.00
CA THR A 91 0.53 -4.20 -0.14
C THR A 91 0.18 -4.47 1.32
N ARG A 92 -1.00 -5.01 1.59
CA ARG A 92 -1.46 -5.32 2.96
C ARG A 92 -0.53 -6.32 3.64
N ALA A 93 -0.07 -7.34 2.90
CA ALA A 93 0.94 -8.28 3.39
C ALA A 93 2.27 -7.59 3.71
N SER A 94 2.80 -6.79 2.78
CA SER A 94 4.06 -6.07 2.97
C SER A 94 3.99 -5.06 4.12
N LEU A 95 2.87 -4.33 4.25
CA LEU A 95 2.60 -3.40 5.34
C LEU A 95 2.67 -4.09 6.70
N LEU A 96 1.90 -5.17 6.84
CA LEU A 96 1.73 -5.82 8.14
C LEU A 96 2.93 -6.67 8.55
N THR A 97 3.74 -7.16 7.60
CA THR A 97 4.86 -8.06 7.92
C THR A 97 6.24 -7.42 7.84
N GLY A 98 6.38 -6.29 7.13
CA GLY A 98 7.70 -5.69 6.85
C GLY A 98 8.54 -6.49 5.86
N LEU A 99 7.91 -7.42 5.12
CA LEU A 99 8.50 -8.28 4.09
C LEU A 99 7.98 -7.88 2.70
N TYR A 100 8.67 -8.27 1.64
CA TYR A 100 8.05 -8.27 0.33
C TYR A 100 6.91 -9.28 0.28
N SER A 101 5.85 -8.98 -0.44
CA SER A 101 4.60 -9.76 -0.43
C SER A 101 4.80 -11.24 -0.77
N HIS A 102 5.69 -11.55 -1.72
CA HIS A 102 6.03 -12.93 -2.09
C HIS A 102 6.69 -13.71 -0.94
N GLN A 103 7.53 -13.05 -0.12
CA GLN A 103 8.10 -13.69 1.07
C GLN A 103 7.01 -14.07 2.09
N ALA A 104 5.94 -13.27 2.15
CA ALA A 104 4.80 -13.52 3.03
C ALA A 104 3.75 -14.49 2.42
N GLY A 105 3.97 -15.02 1.20
CA GLY A 105 3.04 -15.90 0.49
C GLY A 105 1.93 -15.17 -0.28
N MET A 106 1.98 -13.83 -0.35
CA MET A 106 0.94 -12.97 -0.90
C MET A 106 1.42 -12.16 -2.11
N GLY A 107 2.14 -12.79 -3.03
CA GLY A 107 2.57 -12.16 -4.29
C GLY A 107 1.41 -11.77 -5.23
N HIS A 108 0.20 -12.26 -4.95
CA HIS A 108 -1.02 -11.94 -5.68
C HIS A 108 -2.22 -11.78 -4.71
N LEU A 109 -3.43 -11.59 -5.25
CA LEU A 109 -4.67 -11.56 -4.46
C LEU A 109 -4.89 -12.89 -3.72
N ASP A 110 -5.62 -12.85 -2.60
CA ASP A 110 -5.91 -14.01 -1.75
C ASP A 110 -6.71 -15.14 -2.42
N ASN A 111 -7.38 -14.83 -3.52
CA ASN A 111 -8.11 -15.82 -4.34
C ASN A 111 -7.26 -16.42 -5.49
N VAL A 112 -6.01 -15.98 -5.63
CA VAL A 112 -5.07 -16.54 -6.63
C VAL A 112 -4.06 -17.42 -5.92
N ILE A 113 -4.25 -18.72 -6.07
CA ILE A 113 -3.40 -19.75 -5.45
C ILE A 113 -2.67 -20.50 -6.56
N ARG A 114 -1.34 -20.50 -6.51
CA ARG A 114 -0.51 -21.29 -7.41
C ARG A 114 0.00 -22.53 -6.70
N ARG A 115 -0.42 -23.70 -7.17
CA ARG A 115 0.00 -24.97 -6.58
C ARG A 115 1.52 -25.13 -6.66
N GLY A 116 2.16 -25.40 -5.50
CA GLY A 116 3.61 -25.55 -5.39
C GLY A 116 4.39 -24.24 -5.26
N SER A 117 3.73 -23.08 -5.38
CA SER A 117 4.35 -21.79 -5.10
C SER A 117 4.51 -21.56 -3.60
N LEU A 118 5.62 -20.92 -3.21
CA LEU A 118 5.81 -20.37 -1.88
C LEU A 118 5.42 -18.88 -1.84
N GLY A 119 5.51 -18.19 -2.96
CA GLY A 119 5.25 -16.76 -3.10
C GLY A 119 3.78 -16.40 -3.36
N THR A 120 2.97 -17.36 -3.84
CA THR A 120 1.58 -17.11 -4.23
C THR A 120 0.67 -18.20 -3.65
N THR A 121 0.51 -18.17 -2.32
CA THR A 121 -0.27 -19.16 -1.56
C THR A 121 -1.69 -18.69 -1.26
N GLY A 122 -2.04 -17.43 -1.57
CA GLY A 122 -3.33 -16.83 -1.28
C GLY A 122 -3.55 -16.50 0.21
N ARG A 123 -2.52 -16.61 1.05
CA ARG A 123 -2.60 -16.34 2.48
C ARG A 123 -1.24 -15.99 3.07
N LEU A 124 -1.25 -15.28 4.21
CA LEU A 124 -0.02 -15.07 4.99
C LEU A 124 0.54 -16.40 5.48
N ASN A 125 1.83 -16.63 5.22
CA ASN A 125 2.51 -17.84 5.64
C ASN A 125 2.97 -17.78 7.12
N GLU A 126 3.44 -18.91 7.64
CA GLU A 126 3.87 -19.06 9.04
C GLU A 126 5.29 -18.54 9.30
N GLN A 127 6.05 -18.21 8.22
CA GLN A 127 7.39 -17.61 8.30
C GLN A 127 7.35 -16.07 8.38
N SER A 128 6.15 -15.49 8.51
CA SER A 128 5.91 -14.07 8.67
C SER A 128 5.13 -13.78 9.95
N VAL A 129 5.43 -12.67 10.60
CA VAL A 129 4.64 -12.13 11.70
C VAL A 129 4.06 -10.78 11.31
N THR A 130 2.88 -10.47 11.83
CA THR A 130 2.23 -9.18 11.63
C THR A 130 2.63 -8.16 12.68
N ILE A 131 2.45 -6.86 12.38
CA ILE A 131 2.58 -5.78 13.37
C ILE A 131 1.72 -6.09 14.63
N ALA A 132 0.52 -6.66 14.43
CA ALA A 132 -0.37 -7.00 15.54
C ALA A 132 0.22 -8.09 16.42
N GLU A 133 0.79 -9.16 15.85
CA GLU A 133 1.46 -10.22 16.61
C GLU A 133 2.65 -9.66 17.40
N VAL A 134 3.50 -8.85 16.77
CA VAL A 134 4.67 -8.23 17.41
C VAL A 134 4.26 -7.27 18.54
N LEU A 135 3.25 -6.44 18.34
CA LEU A 135 2.81 -5.47 19.33
C LEU A 135 2.01 -6.11 20.47
N ARG A 136 1.20 -7.14 20.18
CA ARG A 136 0.51 -7.91 21.24
C ARG A 136 1.51 -8.52 22.20
N ASP A 137 2.57 -9.13 21.68
CA ASP A 137 3.63 -9.72 22.51
C ASP A 137 4.43 -8.65 23.29
N ALA A 138 4.43 -7.40 22.81
CA ALA A 138 4.96 -6.24 23.52
C ALA A 138 3.95 -5.59 24.52
N GLY A 139 2.78 -6.21 24.73
CA GLY A 139 1.77 -5.78 25.69
C GLY A 139 0.79 -4.72 25.19
N TYR A 140 0.70 -4.49 23.88
CA TYR A 140 -0.32 -3.63 23.28
C TYR A 140 -1.67 -4.34 23.20
N PHE A 141 -2.75 -3.58 23.30
CA PHE A 141 -4.06 -4.00 22.86
C PHE A 141 -4.13 -3.82 21.34
N THR A 142 -4.46 -4.87 20.61
CA THR A 142 -4.40 -4.89 19.16
C THR A 142 -5.80 -5.01 18.56
N ALA A 143 -6.16 -4.07 17.67
CA ALA A 143 -7.47 -4.02 17.08
C ALA A 143 -7.43 -3.75 15.58
N MET A 144 -8.42 -4.26 14.87
CA MET A 144 -8.64 -4.01 13.45
C MET A 144 -10.12 -3.71 13.19
N SER A 145 -10.37 -2.73 12.31
CA SER A 145 -11.72 -2.45 11.82
C SER A 145 -11.67 -2.08 10.33
N GLY A 146 -12.16 -2.98 9.43
CA GLY A 146 -12.16 -2.78 7.99
C GLY A 146 -11.82 -4.00 7.15
N LYS A 147 -11.26 -3.80 5.95
CA LYS A 147 -10.94 -4.85 4.96
C LYS A 147 -9.65 -5.61 5.31
N TRP A 148 -9.71 -6.95 5.38
CA TRP A 148 -8.55 -7.80 5.64
C TRP A 148 -7.76 -8.16 4.38
N HIS A 149 -8.31 -8.98 3.50
CA HIS A 149 -7.81 -9.38 2.18
C HIS A 149 -6.44 -10.13 2.21
N LEU A 150 -6.18 -10.94 3.24
CA LEU A 150 -4.91 -11.67 3.44
C LEU A 150 -5.11 -13.16 3.75
N GLY A 151 -6.18 -13.75 3.22
CA GLY A 151 -6.57 -15.14 3.44
C GLY A 151 -7.77 -15.25 4.38
N GLN A 152 -8.48 -16.37 4.25
CA GLN A 152 -9.77 -16.59 4.89
C GLN A 152 -9.84 -17.94 5.62
N ASP A 153 -8.84 -18.80 5.41
CA ASP A 153 -8.78 -20.13 6.00
C ASP A 153 -8.23 -20.08 7.44
N ASN A 154 -8.35 -21.18 8.16
CA ASN A 154 -7.85 -21.33 9.52
C ASN A 154 -6.39 -20.87 9.67
N GLY A 155 -6.13 -20.06 10.69
CA GLY A 155 -4.81 -19.48 10.99
C GLY A 155 -4.46 -18.22 10.19
N THR A 156 -5.34 -17.72 9.32
CA THR A 156 -5.09 -16.56 8.47
C THR A 156 -6.02 -15.36 8.64
N PRO A 157 -7.24 -15.50 9.19
CA PRO A 157 -8.07 -14.36 9.56
C PRO A 157 -7.39 -13.44 10.58
N PRO A 158 -7.79 -12.18 10.69
CA PRO A 158 -7.10 -11.20 11.54
C PRO A 158 -7.05 -11.59 13.02
N TRP A 159 -8.08 -12.25 13.54
CA TRP A 159 -8.10 -12.75 14.94
C TRP A 159 -7.08 -13.87 15.20
N ASP A 160 -6.65 -14.62 14.19
CA ASP A 160 -5.59 -15.63 14.28
C ASP A 160 -4.19 -15.00 14.06
N ARG A 161 -4.14 -13.80 13.48
CA ARG A 161 -2.92 -13.07 13.14
C ARG A 161 -2.69 -11.83 14.03
N GLY A 162 -3.03 -11.99 15.33
CA GLY A 162 -2.59 -11.10 16.38
C GLY A 162 -3.55 -10.00 16.81
N PHE A 163 -4.72 -9.85 16.18
CA PHE A 163 -5.70 -8.85 16.58
C PHE A 163 -6.66 -9.40 17.65
N GLU A 164 -6.66 -8.77 18.84
CA GLU A 164 -7.53 -9.15 19.97
C GLU A 164 -8.99 -8.72 19.76
N ARG A 165 -9.22 -7.66 18.98
CA ARG A 165 -10.54 -7.19 18.59
C ARG A 165 -10.59 -6.92 17.10
N THR A 166 -11.68 -7.38 16.48
CA THR A 166 -11.83 -7.24 15.03
C THR A 166 -13.27 -6.92 14.65
N LEU A 167 -13.46 -5.98 13.76
CA LEU A 167 -14.62 -5.92 12.88
C LEU A 167 -14.08 -5.97 11.45
N SER A 168 -14.31 -7.05 10.73
CA SER A 168 -13.64 -7.24 9.45
C SER A 168 -14.58 -7.62 8.32
N LEU A 169 -14.22 -7.11 7.14
CA LEU A 169 -14.67 -7.52 5.83
C LEU A 169 -13.56 -8.35 5.18
N ARG A 170 -13.89 -9.48 4.58
CA ARG A 170 -12.89 -10.35 3.93
C ARG A 170 -12.22 -9.66 2.75
N ALA A 171 -13.01 -9.22 1.77
CA ALA A 171 -12.54 -8.53 0.56
C ALA A 171 -13.68 -7.76 -0.11
N GLY A 172 -13.38 -7.01 -1.19
CA GLY A 172 -14.38 -6.34 -2.01
C GLY A 172 -14.87 -5.01 -1.48
N GLY A 173 -15.89 -4.48 -2.14
CA GLY A 173 -16.52 -3.20 -1.85
C GLY A 173 -17.94 -3.39 -1.30
N MET A 174 -18.07 -3.36 0.01
CA MET A 174 -19.38 -3.32 0.70
C MET A 174 -19.48 -2.02 1.48
N TYR A 175 -20.54 -1.26 1.25
CA TYR A 175 -20.68 0.10 1.77
C TYR A 175 -21.94 0.34 2.57
N PHE A 176 -23.01 -0.43 2.32
CA PHE A 176 -24.31 -0.26 2.97
C PHE A 176 -24.87 -1.59 3.48
N PRO A 177 -25.68 -1.60 4.55
CA PRO A 177 -26.29 -2.82 5.07
C PRO A 177 -27.23 -3.50 4.06
N ASN A 178 -27.97 -2.69 3.30
CA ASN A 178 -28.94 -3.12 2.29
C ASN A 178 -28.37 -3.18 0.87
N GLN A 179 -27.06 -3.26 0.72
CA GLN A 179 -26.42 -3.36 -0.59
C GLN A 179 -26.82 -4.67 -1.27
N HIS A 180 -27.44 -4.54 -2.44
CA HIS A 180 -27.77 -5.63 -3.33
C HIS A 180 -27.00 -5.45 -4.63
N TYR A 181 -26.31 -6.49 -5.04
CA TYR A 181 -25.59 -6.48 -6.30
C TYR A 181 -26.52 -6.96 -7.39
N THR A 182 -26.95 -6.08 -8.29
CA THR A 182 -27.90 -6.41 -9.38
C THR A 182 -27.20 -6.72 -10.71
N GLY A 183 -25.88 -6.69 -10.73
CA GLY A 183 -25.09 -6.84 -11.96
C GLY A 183 -24.73 -8.27 -12.32
N GLY A 184 -25.57 -8.98 -13.08
CA GLY A 184 -25.26 -10.16 -13.90
C GLY A 184 -24.17 -11.13 -13.39
N ASP A 185 -23.42 -11.74 -14.29
CA ASP A 185 -22.36 -12.73 -14.02
C ASP A 185 -21.10 -12.18 -13.29
N ASN A 186 -21.24 -11.15 -12.45
CA ASN A 186 -20.12 -10.61 -11.71
C ASN A 186 -19.79 -11.49 -10.49
N PRO A 187 -18.59 -12.09 -10.41
CA PRO A 187 -18.17 -12.91 -9.28
C PRO A 187 -18.17 -12.18 -7.93
N LEU A 188 -18.21 -10.82 -7.93
CA LEU A 188 -18.34 -10.01 -6.72
C LEU A 188 -19.79 -9.94 -6.18
N ALA A 189 -20.79 -10.33 -6.98
CA ALA A 189 -22.19 -10.33 -6.56
C ALA A 189 -22.43 -11.25 -5.35
N SER A 190 -21.78 -12.42 -5.31
CA SER A 190 -21.84 -13.33 -4.17
C SER A 190 -21.20 -12.75 -2.91
N ARG A 191 -20.14 -11.94 -3.05
CA ARG A 191 -19.43 -11.30 -1.93
C ARG A 191 -20.19 -10.11 -1.34
N ALA A 192 -21.06 -9.46 -2.09
CA ALA A 192 -21.90 -8.38 -1.59
C ALA A 192 -22.91 -8.83 -0.51
N GLN A 193 -23.13 -10.13 -0.37
CA GLN A 193 -24.01 -10.72 0.66
C GLN A 193 -23.23 -11.31 1.85
N GLU A 194 -21.91 -11.30 1.82
CA GLU A 194 -21.11 -11.81 2.93
C GLU A 194 -21.38 -11.04 4.23
N PRO A 195 -21.43 -11.73 5.38
CA PRO A 195 -21.53 -11.08 6.68
C PRO A 195 -20.27 -10.27 7.00
N LEU A 196 -20.37 -9.39 7.98
CA LEU A 196 -19.21 -8.87 8.68
C LEU A 196 -18.74 -9.88 9.72
N PHE A 197 -17.45 -9.81 10.08
CA PHE A 197 -16.90 -10.68 11.13
C PHE A 197 -16.54 -9.83 12.35
N LEU A 198 -17.37 -9.94 13.40
CA LEU A 198 -17.13 -9.27 14.68
C LEU A 198 -16.42 -10.25 15.64
N ASN A 199 -15.17 -9.99 15.96
CA ASN A 199 -14.33 -10.85 16.82
C ASN A 199 -14.34 -12.33 16.37
N GLY A 200 -14.28 -12.55 15.07
CA GLY A 200 -14.31 -13.88 14.45
C GLY A 200 -15.68 -14.48 14.19
N ALA A 201 -16.74 -13.92 14.78
CA ALA A 201 -18.10 -14.39 14.55
C ALA A 201 -18.71 -13.74 13.30
N ALA A 202 -19.24 -14.57 12.39
CA ALA A 202 -20.02 -14.10 11.25
C ALA A 202 -21.30 -13.39 11.77
N THR A 203 -21.41 -12.10 11.49
CA THR A 203 -22.47 -11.23 12.01
C THR A 203 -23.22 -10.61 10.84
N PRO A 204 -24.56 -10.82 10.74
CA PRO A 204 -25.38 -10.22 9.69
C PRO A 204 -25.20 -8.70 9.62
N ARG A 205 -25.24 -8.13 8.42
CA ARG A 205 -25.04 -6.69 8.19
C ARG A 205 -26.11 -5.80 8.82
N ASP A 206 -27.30 -6.34 9.01
CA ASP A 206 -28.45 -5.71 9.67
C ASP A 206 -28.54 -6.02 11.18
N ALA A 207 -27.50 -6.66 11.74
CA ALA A 207 -27.46 -6.95 13.17
C ALA A 207 -27.53 -5.66 14.01
N PRO A 208 -28.31 -5.65 15.12
CA PRO A 208 -28.52 -4.44 15.93
C PRO A 208 -27.23 -3.78 16.43
N VAL A 209 -26.12 -4.54 16.57
CA VAL A 209 -24.82 -4.03 17.01
C VAL A 209 -24.23 -3.00 16.04
N PHE A 210 -24.64 -3.01 14.78
CA PHE A 210 -24.19 -2.06 13.74
C PHE A 210 -25.15 -0.88 13.56
N GLY A 211 -26.36 -0.94 14.15
CA GLY A 211 -27.44 0.01 13.88
C GLY A 211 -28.20 -0.31 12.60
N SER A 212 -29.30 0.41 12.37
CA SER A 212 -30.20 0.17 11.24
C SER A 212 -29.73 0.79 9.92
N SER A 213 -28.83 1.76 10.00
CA SER A 213 -28.32 2.49 8.83
C SER A 213 -26.86 2.86 9.08
N TRP A 214 -25.97 2.44 8.21
CA TRP A 214 -24.56 2.74 8.30
C TRP A 214 -23.93 2.85 6.91
N TYR A 215 -22.84 3.61 6.83
CA TYR A 215 -21.93 3.62 5.70
C TYR A 215 -20.57 3.05 6.17
N ALA A 216 -20.05 2.08 5.43
CA ALA A 216 -18.92 1.25 5.89
C ALA A 216 -17.72 2.07 6.42
N THR A 217 -17.32 3.13 5.70
CA THR A 217 -16.19 3.98 6.09
C THR A 217 -16.39 4.59 7.48
N TYR A 218 -17.63 4.97 7.84
CA TYR A 218 -17.96 5.51 9.16
C TYR A 218 -18.02 4.40 10.21
N LEU A 219 -18.65 3.26 9.86
CA LEU A 219 -18.76 2.09 10.74
C LEU A 219 -17.41 1.58 11.20
N TRP A 220 -16.43 1.49 10.26
CA TRP A 220 -15.07 1.07 10.62
C TRP A 220 -14.45 1.99 11.66
N THR A 221 -14.61 3.29 11.49
CA THR A 221 -14.06 4.29 12.42
C THR A 221 -14.73 4.24 13.80
N GLU A 222 -16.06 4.08 13.84
CA GLU A 222 -16.81 3.94 15.10
C GLU A 222 -16.35 2.73 15.90
N PHE A 223 -16.19 1.57 15.25
CA PHE A 223 -15.70 0.37 15.92
C PHE A 223 -14.22 0.50 16.31
N GLY A 224 -13.41 1.15 15.48
CA GLY A 224 -12.03 1.49 15.86
C GLY A 224 -11.98 2.29 17.17
N LEU A 225 -12.85 3.29 17.33
CA LEU A 225 -12.95 4.10 18.56
C LEU A 225 -13.49 3.30 19.75
N LYS A 226 -14.47 2.39 19.55
CA LYS A 226 -14.95 1.47 20.59
C LYS A 226 -13.81 0.56 21.09
N PHE A 227 -13.00 0.00 20.20
CA PHE A 227 -11.84 -0.82 20.57
C PHE A 227 -10.75 -0.03 21.28
N ILE A 228 -10.55 1.25 20.94
CA ILE A 228 -9.66 2.14 21.72
C ILE A 228 -10.18 2.35 23.15
N ASP A 229 -11.49 2.46 23.35
CA ASP A 229 -12.07 2.55 24.70
C ASP A 229 -11.82 1.28 25.52
N GLU A 230 -11.92 0.09 24.91
CA GLU A 230 -11.56 -1.18 25.56
C GLU A 230 -10.05 -1.22 25.93
N ALA A 231 -9.18 -0.75 25.05
CA ALA A 231 -7.74 -0.66 25.33
C ALA A 231 -7.44 0.24 26.53
N ARG A 232 -8.12 1.40 26.62
CA ARG A 232 -8.00 2.35 27.73
C ARG A 232 -8.52 1.76 29.05
N GLN A 233 -9.64 1.05 29.02
CA GLN A 233 -10.17 0.32 30.18
C GLN A 233 -9.19 -0.77 30.67
N ALA A 234 -8.47 -1.41 29.74
CA ALA A 234 -7.43 -2.37 30.05
C ALA A 234 -6.08 -1.72 30.46
N ASN A 235 -5.97 -0.39 30.49
CA ASN A 235 -4.74 0.36 30.75
C ASN A 235 -3.55 -0.08 29.85
N LYS A 236 -3.83 -0.39 28.57
CA LYS A 236 -2.81 -0.79 27.59
C LYS A 236 -2.62 0.28 26.52
N PRO A 237 -1.41 0.49 26.00
CA PRO A 237 -1.24 1.17 24.73
C PRO A 237 -1.92 0.35 23.64
N PHE A 238 -2.36 0.98 22.55
CA PHE A 238 -3.09 0.28 21.49
C PHE A 238 -2.40 0.37 20.13
N PHE A 239 -2.65 -0.66 19.33
CA PHE A 239 -2.46 -0.67 17.89
C PHE A 239 -3.82 -0.82 17.21
N LEU A 240 -4.22 0.17 16.44
CA LEU A 240 -5.41 0.12 15.59
C LEU A 240 -5.00 0.07 14.11
N TYR A 241 -5.32 -1.01 13.43
CA TYR A 241 -5.31 -1.09 11.97
C TYR A 241 -6.70 -0.77 11.44
N LEU A 242 -6.82 0.33 10.67
CA LEU A 242 -8.07 0.85 10.12
C LEU A 242 -8.00 0.84 8.58
N PRO A 243 -8.13 -0.34 7.95
CA PRO A 243 -8.09 -0.50 6.50
C PRO A 243 -9.48 -0.28 5.90
N PHE A 244 -9.72 0.92 5.40
CA PHE A 244 -10.94 1.21 4.66
C PHE A 244 -11.00 0.39 3.36
N ASN A 245 -12.20 0.03 2.95
CA ASN A 245 -12.45 -0.52 1.62
C ASN A 245 -12.82 0.56 0.58
N ALA A 246 -13.05 1.80 1.01
CA ALA A 246 -13.24 2.96 0.13
C ALA A 246 -11.88 3.47 -0.39
N PRO A 247 -11.82 4.03 -1.62
CA PRO A 247 -12.87 4.14 -2.62
C PRO A 247 -12.90 2.99 -3.65
N HIS A 248 -12.53 1.76 -3.28
CA HIS A 248 -12.58 0.59 -4.16
C HIS A 248 -13.98 0.40 -4.77
N PHE A 249 -14.05 -0.10 -5.99
CA PHE A 249 -15.32 -0.39 -6.66
C PHE A 249 -16.13 -1.52 -5.96
N PRO A 250 -17.46 -1.59 -6.18
CA PRO A 250 -18.30 -0.63 -6.88
C PRO A 250 -18.37 0.70 -6.12
N LEU A 251 -18.36 1.82 -6.86
CA LEU A 251 -18.39 3.14 -6.25
C LEU A 251 -19.76 3.43 -5.67
N MET A 252 -19.79 3.69 -4.36
CA MET A 252 -21.01 3.97 -3.59
C MET A 252 -20.72 4.98 -2.50
N ALA A 253 -21.55 6.00 -2.39
CA ALA A 253 -21.40 7.03 -1.36
C ALA A 253 -22.75 7.52 -0.84
N PRO A 254 -22.79 8.21 0.32
CA PRO A 254 -23.99 8.90 0.78
C PRO A 254 -24.49 9.91 -0.26
N ALA A 255 -25.80 9.92 -0.49
CA ALA A 255 -26.43 10.68 -1.58
C ALA A 255 -26.16 12.19 -1.48
N GLU A 256 -26.14 12.73 -0.27
CA GLU A 256 -25.84 14.14 0.01
C GLU A 256 -24.43 14.54 -0.40
N LEU A 257 -23.45 13.63 -0.24
CA LEU A 257 -22.08 13.88 -0.70
C LEU A 257 -21.99 13.80 -2.22
N ILE A 258 -22.69 12.85 -2.86
CA ILE A 258 -22.74 12.77 -4.33
C ILE A 258 -23.32 14.07 -4.89
N ALA A 259 -24.45 14.55 -4.35
CA ALA A 259 -25.10 15.78 -4.78
C ALA A 259 -24.16 17.01 -4.68
N LYS A 260 -23.30 17.05 -3.67
CA LYS A 260 -22.29 18.12 -3.49
C LYS A 260 -21.30 18.20 -4.64
N TYR A 261 -20.98 17.07 -5.29
CA TYR A 261 -19.96 17.01 -6.34
C TYR A 261 -20.53 16.98 -7.76
N ARG A 262 -21.81 16.73 -7.94
CA ARG A 262 -22.45 16.77 -9.26
C ARG A 262 -22.22 18.10 -9.96
N GLY A 263 -21.88 18.05 -11.25
CA GLY A 263 -21.59 19.20 -12.09
C GLY A 263 -20.18 19.78 -11.94
N LYS A 264 -19.37 19.31 -10.99
CA LYS A 264 -18.02 19.86 -10.76
C LYS A 264 -16.97 19.33 -11.75
N TYR A 265 -17.24 18.23 -12.41
CA TYR A 265 -16.30 17.56 -13.30
C TYR A 265 -16.63 17.71 -14.78
N GLN A 266 -17.56 18.60 -15.13
CA GLN A 266 -17.96 18.92 -16.50
C GLN A 266 -16.82 19.50 -17.37
N ASN A 267 -15.75 20.00 -16.76
CA ASN A 267 -14.55 20.47 -17.48
C ASN A 267 -13.58 19.34 -17.85
N GLY A 268 -13.84 18.13 -17.38
CA GLY A 268 -13.17 16.90 -17.76
C GLY A 268 -11.76 16.67 -17.23
N TRP A 269 -11.27 15.47 -17.55
CA TRP A 269 -10.00 14.96 -17.04
C TRP A 269 -8.77 15.69 -17.54
N ASP A 270 -8.74 16.15 -18.80
CA ASP A 270 -7.58 16.84 -19.35
C ASP A 270 -7.28 18.13 -18.59
N ARG A 271 -8.32 18.96 -18.39
CA ARG A 271 -8.20 20.20 -17.66
C ARG A 271 -7.91 19.95 -16.17
N LEU A 272 -8.59 19.00 -15.55
CA LEU A 272 -8.41 18.70 -14.15
C LEU A 272 -7.00 18.19 -13.83
N ARG A 273 -6.43 17.32 -14.69
CA ARG A 273 -5.02 16.88 -14.56
C ARG A 273 -4.07 18.07 -14.60
N GLN A 274 -4.28 19.00 -15.54
CA GLN A 274 -3.45 20.20 -15.65
C GLN A 274 -3.57 21.08 -14.41
N GLU A 275 -4.78 21.26 -13.88
CA GLU A 275 -5.04 22.07 -12.67
C GLU A 275 -4.40 21.42 -11.42
N ARG A 276 -4.52 20.08 -11.24
CA ARG A 276 -3.85 19.35 -10.16
C ARG A 276 -2.33 19.46 -10.26
N TYR A 277 -1.76 19.24 -11.45
CA TYR A 277 -0.32 19.37 -11.69
C TYR A 277 0.20 20.76 -11.32
N GLN A 278 -0.45 21.83 -11.80
CA GLN A 278 -0.05 23.18 -11.46
C GLN A 278 -0.13 23.47 -9.96
N ARG A 279 -1.13 22.94 -9.29
CA ARG A 279 -1.28 23.05 -7.83
C ARG A 279 -0.17 22.32 -7.10
N GLN A 280 0.17 21.11 -7.52
CA GLN A 280 1.27 20.31 -6.98
C GLN A 280 2.63 21.02 -7.11
N VAL A 281 2.88 21.67 -8.25
CA VAL A 281 4.08 22.48 -8.46
C VAL A 281 4.11 23.66 -7.47
N ARG A 282 3.00 24.41 -7.34
CA ARG A 282 2.91 25.52 -6.37
C ARG A 282 3.08 25.07 -4.92
N MET A 283 2.62 23.88 -4.57
CA MET A 283 2.78 23.28 -3.25
C MET A 283 4.19 22.71 -3.01
N GLY A 284 5.04 22.67 -4.03
CA GLY A 284 6.37 22.07 -3.95
C GLY A 284 6.37 20.54 -3.83
N LEU A 285 5.28 19.86 -4.18
CA LEU A 285 5.16 18.41 -4.18
C LEU A 285 5.82 17.78 -5.40
N VAL A 286 5.75 18.48 -6.53
CA VAL A 286 6.24 18.10 -7.84
C VAL A 286 7.24 19.15 -8.31
N ASP A 287 8.36 18.72 -8.87
CA ASP A 287 9.33 19.61 -9.50
C ASP A 287 8.78 20.11 -10.83
N ALA A 288 8.82 21.43 -11.08
CA ALA A 288 8.32 22.02 -12.32
C ALA A 288 9.05 21.52 -13.59
N LYS A 289 10.27 20.94 -13.43
CA LYS A 289 11.00 20.32 -14.54
C LYS A 289 10.41 18.97 -15.00
N TRP A 290 9.58 18.31 -14.17
CA TRP A 290 8.89 17.09 -14.54
C TRP A 290 7.59 17.46 -15.26
N PRO A 291 7.49 17.29 -16.57
CA PRO A 291 6.27 17.62 -17.30
C PRO A 291 5.14 16.67 -16.90
N LEU A 292 3.90 17.14 -16.99
CA LEU A 292 2.74 16.26 -16.82
C LEU A 292 2.82 15.08 -17.79
N SER A 293 2.55 13.87 -17.31
CA SER A 293 2.49 12.68 -18.17
C SER A 293 1.40 12.85 -19.25
N PRO A 294 1.57 12.29 -20.45
CA PRO A 294 0.56 12.33 -21.49
C PRO A 294 -0.72 11.64 -21.03
N ARG A 295 -1.82 11.89 -21.74
CA ARG A 295 -3.05 11.12 -21.59
C ARG A 295 -2.77 9.66 -21.96
N GLU A 296 -3.36 8.72 -21.25
CA GLU A 296 -3.27 7.29 -21.61
C GLU A 296 -3.84 7.07 -23.01
N PRO A 297 -3.22 6.22 -23.85
CA PRO A 297 -3.55 6.11 -25.27
C PRO A 297 -5.02 5.79 -25.56
N ASP A 298 -5.66 4.98 -24.72
CA ASP A 298 -7.05 4.56 -24.88
C ASP A 298 -8.08 5.54 -24.29
N THR A 299 -7.63 6.66 -23.71
CA THR A 299 -8.51 7.69 -23.16
C THR A 299 -8.81 8.74 -24.25
N PRO A 300 -10.08 8.98 -24.62
CA PRO A 300 -10.42 10.01 -25.60
C PRO A 300 -10.19 11.42 -25.02
N PRO A 301 -9.95 12.43 -25.89
CA PRO A 301 -10.01 13.83 -25.45
C PRO A 301 -11.40 14.16 -24.90
N TRP A 302 -11.45 14.89 -23.76
CA TRP A 302 -12.75 15.27 -23.18
C TRP A 302 -13.67 16.01 -24.14
N ASP A 303 -13.11 16.92 -24.94
CA ASP A 303 -13.88 17.74 -25.87
C ASP A 303 -14.49 16.95 -27.05
N SER A 304 -14.01 15.71 -27.27
CA SER A 304 -14.59 14.82 -28.31
C SER A 304 -15.84 14.06 -27.84
N LEU A 305 -16.21 14.18 -26.57
CA LEU A 305 -17.33 13.47 -25.98
C LEU A 305 -18.66 14.22 -26.21
N SER A 306 -19.76 13.46 -26.34
CA SER A 306 -21.11 14.03 -26.31
C SER A 306 -21.48 14.53 -24.91
N ASP A 307 -22.47 15.42 -24.82
CA ASP A 307 -22.95 15.95 -23.54
C ASP A 307 -23.46 14.84 -22.63
N GLN A 308 -24.10 13.81 -23.19
CA GLN A 308 -24.54 12.63 -22.43
C GLN A 308 -23.36 11.85 -21.82
N GLN A 309 -22.27 11.69 -22.57
CA GLN A 309 -21.06 11.04 -22.05
C GLN A 309 -20.39 11.89 -20.96
N LYS A 310 -20.32 13.21 -21.16
CA LYS A 310 -19.78 14.14 -20.16
C LYS A 310 -20.58 14.12 -18.86
N ASP A 311 -21.90 14.11 -18.93
CA ASP A 311 -22.76 14.00 -17.74
C ASP A 311 -22.58 12.67 -17.00
N ARG A 312 -22.46 11.57 -17.74
CA ARG A 312 -22.16 10.24 -17.19
C ARG A 312 -20.82 10.22 -16.46
N PHE A 313 -19.76 10.75 -17.07
CA PHE A 313 -18.43 10.79 -16.47
C PHE A 313 -18.35 11.77 -15.30
N ASP A 314 -19.08 12.90 -15.35
CA ASP A 314 -19.21 13.79 -14.18
C ASP A 314 -19.81 13.07 -12.98
N LEU A 315 -20.91 12.30 -13.17
CA LEU A 315 -21.51 11.52 -12.09
C LEU A 315 -20.53 10.46 -11.54
N GLN A 316 -19.80 9.77 -12.40
CA GLN A 316 -18.81 8.77 -11.99
C GLN A 316 -17.74 9.38 -11.08
N MET A 317 -17.18 10.53 -11.47
CA MET A 317 -16.19 11.23 -10.65
C MET A 317 -16.81 11.88 -9.42
N ALA A 318 -18.06 12.33 -9.48
CA ALA A 318 -18.76 12.89 -8.33
C ALA A 318 -18.96 11.85 -7.22
N VAL A 319 -19.32 10.59 -7.57
CA VAL A 319 -19.41 9.49 -6.61
C VAL A 319 -18.06 9.16 -6.00
N TYR A 320 -17.00 9.09 -6.82
CA TYR A 320 -15.64 8.85 -6.34
C TYR A 320 -15.16 9.94 -5.37
N ALA A 321 -15.36 11.22 -5.72
CA ALA A 321 -15.02 12.35 -4.87
C ALA A 321 -15.80 12.33 -3.54
N ALA A 322 -17.08 11.93 -3.59
CA ALA A 322 -17.89 11.76 -2.39
C ALA A 322 -17.34 10.68 -1.46
N MET A 323 -16.82 9.57 -2.02
CA MET A 323 -16.16 8.52 -1.23
C MET A 323 -14.87 9.03 -0.58
N ILE A 324 -14.08 9.85 -1.28
CA ILE A 324 -12.85 10.47 -0.72
C ILE A 324 -13.21 11.45 0.41
N GLU A 325 -14.25 12.28 0.25
CA GLU A 325 -14.69 13.17 1.33
C GLU A 325 -15.23 12.39 2.54
N ALA A 326 -15.89 11.26 2.31
CA ALA A 326 -16.31 10.37 3.40
C ALA A 326 -15.12 9.79 4.17
N ILE A 327 -14.02 9.44 3.48
CA ILE A 327 -12.76 9.04 4.13
C ILE A 327 -12.20 10.18 4.98
N ASP A 328 -12.17 11.39 4.46
CA ASP A 328 -11.71 12.57 5.20
C ASP A 328 -12.54 12.81 6.47
N THR A 329 -13.86 12.72 6.35
CA THR A 329 -14.80 12.82 7.48
C THR A 329 -14.53 11.74 8.55
N ALA A 330 -14.28 10.51 8.12
CA ALA A 330 -13.97 9.40 9.00
C ALA A 330 -12.62 9.61 9.73
N VAL A 331 -11.59 10.10 9.03
CA VAL A 331 -10.31 10.47 9.65
C VAL A 331 -10.49 11.64 10.64
N GLY A 332 -11.32 12.62 10.30
CA GLY A 332 -11.67 13.71 11.22
C GLY A 332 -12.36 13.20 12.49
N THR A 333 -13.27 12.25 12.37
CA THR A 333 -13.93 11.58 13.50
C THR A 333 -12.93 10.81 14.36
N LEU A 334 -12.00 10.08 13.73
CA LEU A 334 -10.92 9.38 14.43
C LEU A 334 -10.05 10.36 15.24
N VAL A 335 -9.55 11.43 14.60
CA VAL A 335 -8.66 12.40 15.25
C VAL A 335 -9.35 13.10 16.41
N LYS A 336 -10.58 13.58 16.22
CA LYS A 336 -11.40 14.16 17.30
C LYS A 336 -11.68 13.15 18.42
N GLY A 337 -11.94 11.89 18.04
CA GLY A 337 -12.13 10.80 18.98
C GLY A 337 -10.89 10.51 19.84
N LEU A 338 -9.69 10.56 19.27
CA LEU A 338 -8.41 10.43 19.97
C LEU A 338 -8.16 11.64 20.91
N GLU A 339 -8.48 12.84 20.43
CA GLU A 339 -8.35 14.08 21.20
C GLU A 339 -9.27 14.08 22.43
N ALA A 340 -10.56 13.74 22.25
CA ALA A 340 -11.53 13.65 23.34
C ALA A 340 -11.15 12.61 24.40
N ARG A 341 -10.37 11.61 24.04
CA ARG A 341 -9.83 10.57 24.94
C ARG A 341 -8.49 10.95 25.57
N GLY A 342 -7.94 12.11 25.22
CA GLY A 342 -6.65 12.59 25.74
C GLY A 342 -5.44 11.79 25.28
N VAL A 343 -5.54 11.06 24.15
CA VAL A 343 -4.48 10.17 23.66
C VAL A 343 -3.83 10.62 22.35
N LEU A 344 -4.37 11.64 21.68
CA LEU A 344 -3.90 12.08 20.37
C LEU A 344 -2.42 12.47 20.37
N ASP A 345 -1.97 13.19 21.39
CA ASP A 345 -0.58 13.69 21.46
C ASP A 345 0.44 12.54 21.47
N ASN A 346 0.08 11.40 22.08
CA ASN A 346 0.92 10.21 22.11
C ASN A 346 0.43 9.10 21.17
N THR A 347 -0.16 9.47 20.05
CA THR A 347 -0.58 8.51 19.00
C THR A 347 0.19 8.79 17.70
N LEU A 348 0.94 7.79 17.25
CA LEU A 348 1.60 7.74 15.94
C LEU A 348 0.59 7.30 14.90
N ILE A 349 0.24 8.17 13.98
CA ILE A 349 -0.76 7.94 12.93
C ILE A 349 -0.07 7.89 11.58
N PHE A 350 -0.30 6.81 10.83
CA PHE A 350 0.02 6.68 9.41
C PHE A 350 -1.27 6.72 8.60
N PHE A 351 -1.30 7.52 7.54
CA PHE A 351 -2.36 7.54 6.54
C PHE A 351 -1.74 7.30 5.17
N MET A 352 -2.24 6.30 4.42
CA MET A 352 -1.72 5.92 3.10
C MET A 352 -2.74 5.17 2.25
N SER A 353 -2.49 5.04 0.94
CA SER A 353 -3.22 4.15 0.02
C SER A 353 -2.46 2.86 -0.22
N ASP A 354 -3.19 1.78 -0.55
CA ASP A 354 -2.58 0.47 -0.79
C ASP A 354 -2.04 0.29 -2.22
N ASN A 355 -2.45 1.08 -3.17
CA ASN A 355 -1.91 1.18 -4.53
C ASN A 355 -2.39 2.49 -5.19
N GLY A 356 -2.00 2.72 -6.44
CA GLY A 356 -2.55 3.81 -7.24
C GLY A 356 -4.03 3.62 -7.56
N ALA A 357 -4.67 4.66 -8.09
CA ALA A 357 -6.07 4.63 -8.51
C ALA A 357 -6.36 3.47 -9.47
N ASN A 358 -7.60 2.99 -9.43
CA ASN A 358 -8.03 1.77 -10.12
C ASN A 358 -8.60 2.05 -11.50
N ALA A 359 -8.13 1.31 -12.51
CA ALA A 359 -8.62 1.33 -13.88
C ALA A 359 -9.03 -0.07 -14.39
N GLU A 360 -9.28 -1.03 -13.50
CA GLU A 360 -9.53 -2.44 -13.86
C GLU A 360 -10.78 -2.68 -14.72
N SER A 361 -11.63 -1.65 -14.90
CA SER A 361 -12.83 -1.73 -15.73
C SER A 361 -12.65 -1.15 -17.13
N GLY A 362 -11.40 -0.90 -17.53
CA GLY A 362 -11.05 -0.38 -18.85
C GLY A 362 -11.21 1.14 -19.00
N PRO A 363 -11.16 1.65 -20.24
CA PRO A 363 -11.11 3.08 -20.51
C PRO A 363 -12.25 3.88 -19.89
N ASP A 364 -13.48 3.40 -20.01
CA ASP A 364 -14.69 4.12 -19.61
C ASP A 364 -15.20 3.74 -18.22
N GLY A 365 -14.60 2.72 -17.60
CA GLY A 365 -15.13 2.14 -16.38
C GLY A 365 -16.42 1.36 -16.61
N ARG A 366 -17.20 1.19 -15.55
CA ARG A 366 -18.52 0.55 -15.61
C ARG A 366 -19.57 1.50 -15.06
N PHE A 367 -20.75 1.49 -15.66
CA PHE A 367 -21.82 2.40 -15.27
C PHE A 367 -23.16 1.69 -15.28
N ASN A 368 -23.46 0.95 -14.19
CA ASN A 368 -24.70 0.25 -13.97
C ASN A 368 -25.24 0.53 -12.56
N GLY A 369 -26.48 0.13 -12.32
CA GLY A 369 -27.16 0.30 -11.06
C GLY A 369 -28.15 1.47 -11.07
N ASP A 370 -29.14 1.42 -10.16
CA ASP A 370 -30.18 2.41 -10.03
C ASP A 370 -30.48 2.69 -8.55
N PRO A 371 -30.20 3.92 -8.06
CA PRO A 371 -29.41 4.95 -8.74
C PRO A 371 -27.90 4.64 -8.75
N PRO A 372 -27.15 5.07 -9.77
CA PRO A 372 -25.70 4.96 -9.77
C PRO A 372 -25.09 5.69 -8.56
N GLY A 373 -24.17 5.01 -7.84
CA GLY A 373 -23.56 5.52 -6.60
C GLY A 373 -24.33 5.18 -5.33
N GLY A 374 -25.56 4.66 -5.43
CA GLY A 374 -26.36 4.16 -4.31
C GLY A 374 -26.08 2.69 -3.97
N PRO A 375 -26.86 2.09 -3.02
CA PRO A 375 -26.64 0.71 -2.55
C PRO A 375 -26.73 -0.38 -3.62
N ASN A 376 -27.36 -0.10 -4.75
CA ASN A 376 -27.50 -1.02 -5.89
C ASN A 376 -26.54 -0.66 -7.05
N SER A 377 -25.54 0.15 -6.79
CA SER A 377 -24.61 0.63 -7.81
C SER A 377 -23.64 -0.47 -8.25
N ASP A 378 -23.40 -0.54 -9.55
CA ASP A 378 -22.27 -1.27 -10.17
C ASP A 378 -21.46 -0.26 -11.00
N LEU A 379 -20.99 0.78 -10.32
CA LEU A 379 -20.22 1.89 -10.86
C LEU A 379 -18.74 1.68 -10.59
N TYR A 380 -17.91 1.86 -11.63
CA TYR A 380 -16.45 1.70 -11.53
C TYR A 380 -15.76 2.88 -12.17
N LEU A 381 -14.69 3.33 -11.58
CA LEU A 381 -13.83 4.36 -12.15
C LEU A 381 -13.17 3.82 -13.43
N GLY A 382 -13.14 4.62 -14.49
CA GLY A 382 -12.42 4.29 -15.71
C GLY A 382 -10.97 4.75 -15.67
N MET A 383 -10.19 4.32 -16.66
CA MET A 383 -8.78 4.68 -16.84
C MET A 383 -8.57 6.21 -16.89
N ASN A 384 -9.51 6.91 -17.51
CA ASN A 384 -9.54 8.36 -17.64
C ASN A 384 -9.45 9.06 -16.26
N TRP A 385 -10.33 8.73 -15.33
CA TRP A 385 -10.36 9.32 -13.99
C TRP A 385 -9.27 8.74 -13.08
N ALA A 386 -8.90 7.46 -13.25
CA ALA A 386 -7.76 6.89 -12.54
C ALA A 386 -6.45 7.64 -12.85
N ALA A 387 -6.25 8.05 -14.12
CA ALA A 387 -5.13 8.89 -14.51
C ALA A 387 -5.15 10.28 -13.85
N VAL A 388 -6.35 10.84 -13.58
CA VAL A 388 -6.49 12.07 -12.77
C VAL A 388 -6.02 11.83 -11.36
N GLY A 389 -6.47 10.73 -10.72
CA GLY A 389 -6.08 10.36 -9.36
C GLY A 389 -4.58 10.17 -9.17
N ASN A 390 -3.88 9.76 -10.21
CA ASN A 390 -2.43 9.52 -10.17
C ASN A 390 -1.58 10.71 -10.69
N THR A 391 -2.19 11.86 -10.98
CA THR A 391 -1.45 13.05 -11.46
C THR A 391 -0.26 13.37 -10.56
N PRO A 392 0.97 13.57 -11.11
CA PRO A 392 1.32 13.76 -12.52
C PRO A 392 1.78 12.47 -13.22
N PHE A 393 1.75 11.33 -12.53
CA PHE A 393 2.36 10.08 -12.96
C PHE A 393 1.55 9.40 -14.07
N ARG A 394 2.21 8.50 -14.80
CA ARG A 394 1.58 7.63 -15.79
C ARG A 394 1.19 6.30 -15.17
N ARG A 395 0.23 5.62 -15.79
CA ARG A 395 -0.29 4.33 -15.35
C ARG A 395 -1.04 4.40 -14.01
N PHE A 396 -1.47 3.25 -13.50
CA PHE A 396 -2.37 3.10 -12.38
C PHE A 396 -2.18 1.71 -11.75
N LYS A 397 -2.97 1.36 -10.74
CA LYS A 397 -3.02 0.04 -10.12
C LYS A 397 -2.74 -1.07 -11.14
N HIS A 398 -2.05 -2.13 -10.75
CA HIS A 398 -1.54 -3.22 -11.56
C HIS A 398 -0.12 -2.98 -12.13
N PHE A 399 0.21 -1.76 -12.55
CA PHE A 399 1.52 -1.45 -13.12
C PHE A 399 2.54 -1.05 -12.04
N THR A 400 3.81 -1.39 -12.29
CA THR A 400 4.93 -1.01 -11.42
C THR A 400 5.54 0.36 -11.75
N HIS A 401 4.90 1.10 -12.67
CA HIS A 401 5.18 2.51 -12.92
C HIS A 401 4.76 3.41 -11.74
N GLU A 402 5.25 4.65 -11.70
CA GLU A 402 5.00 5.56 -10.57
C GLU A 402 3.49 5.67 -10.24
N GLY A 403 2.61 5.76 -11.23
CA GLY A 403 1.16 5.88 -10.98
C GLY A 403 0.51 4.63 -10.37
N GLY A 404 1.14 3.45 -10.50
CA GLY A 404 0.61 2.22 -9.89
C GLY A 404 1.12 1.97 -8.47
N ILE A 405 2.33 2.45 -8.14
CA ILE A 405 3.00 2.15 -6.87
C ILE A 405 3.18 3.35 -5.95
N SER A 406 3.13 4.60 -6.45
CA SER A 406 3.21 5.78 -5.59
C SER A 406 1.93 5.93 -4.77
N SER A 407 2.09 6.04 -3.47
CA SER A 407 1.01 6.25 -2.52
C SER A 407 1.26 7.55 -1.74
N PRO A 408 0.22 8.34 -1.42
CA PRO A 408 0.38 9.43 -0.47
C PRO A 408 0.66 8.84 0.91
N LEU A 409 1.66 9.36 1.62
CA LEU A 409 1.87 9.00 3.03
C LEU A 409 1.90 10.28 3.87
N ILE A 410 1.06 10.30 4.90
CA ILE A 410 1.10 11.30 5.98
C ILE A 410 1.46 10.57 7.27
N VAL A 411 2.49 11.03 7.97
CA VAL A 411 2.87 10.52 9.29
C VAL A 411 2.72 11.64 10.31
N SER A 412 1.87 11.43 11.31
CA SER A 412 1.63 12.41 12.38
C SER A 412 1.84 11.78 13.76
N TRP A 413 2.62 12.41 14.59
CA TRP A 413 2.76 12.10 16.01
C TRP A 413 3.16 13.36 16.76
N PRO A 414 2.20 14.09 17.34
CA PRO A 414 2.45 15.41 17.94
C PRO A 414 3.57 15.42 19.00
N ARG A 415 3.69 14.35 19.79
CA ARG A 415 4.73 14.21 20.82
C ARG A 415 6.08 13.72 20.28
N GLY A 416 6.09 12.93 19.21
CA GLY A 416 7.29 12.26 18.70
C GLY A 416 7.97 12.98 17.54
N ILE A 417 7.21 13.74 16.72
CA ILE A 417 7.76 14.50 15.60
C ILE A 417 8.06 15.92 16.07
N SER A 418 9.30 16.35 15.90
CA SER A 418 9.76 17.69 16.31
C SER A 418 8.96 18.79 15.62
N ALA A 419 8.72 19.91 16.34
CA ALA A 419 7.86 20.99 15.87
C ALA A 419 8.29 21.59 14.52
N ASN A 420 9.59 21.67 14.27
CA ASN A 420 10.16 22.18 13.01
C ASN A 420 9.96 21.23 11.79
N ARG A 421 9.49 20.00 12.02
CA ARG A 421 9.17 19.04 10.97
C ARG A 421 7.67 19.00 10.65
N ARG A 422 6.83 19.62 11.45
CA ARG A 422 5.38 19.67 11.20
C ARG A 422 5.08 20.41 9.91
N GLY A 423 4.24 19.84 9.07
CA GLY A 423 3.92 20.35 7.74
C GLY A 423 5.02 20.13 6.68
N ALA A 424 6.14 19.51 7.04
CA ALA A 424 7.26 19.30 6.12
C ALA A 424 6.91 18.31 5.00
N ILE A 425 7.60 18.48 3.88
CA ILE A 425 7.60 17.54 2.75
C ILE A 425 8.90 16.74 2.79
N GLU A 426 8.77 15.42 2.89
CA GLU A 426 9.89 14.48 2.81
C GLU A 426 9.96 13.87 1.41
N ARG A 427 11.16 13.86 0.83
CA ARG A 427 11.40 13.42 -0.56
C ARG A 427 12.27 12.16 -0.68
N GLN A 428 12.72 11.61 0.43
CA GLN A 428 13.50 10.39 0.42
C GLN A 428 12.60 9.19 0.10
N PRO A 429 13.08 8.22 -0.70
CA PRO A 429 12.31 7.02 -1.04
C PRO A 429 11.99 6.19 0.21
N ALA A 430 10.71 5.97 0.46
CA ALA A 430 10.18 5.12 1.49
C ALA A 430 9.25 4.07 0.87
N HIS A 431 9.04 2.94 1.54
CA HIS A 431 8.23 1.84 1.04
C HIS A 431 7.34 1.27 2.15
N VAL A 432 6.26 0.63 1.77
CA VAL A 432 5.29 0.04 2.72
C VAL A 432 5.93 -0.98 3.68
N ILE A 433 7.02 -1.66 3.27
CA ILE A 433 7.78 -2.56 4.16
C ILE A 433 8.45 -1.83 5.34
N ASP A 434 8.64 -0.51 5.25
CA ASP A 434 9.31 0.30 6.27
C ASP A 434 8.42 0.56 7.49
N ILE A 435 7.11 0.34 7.37
CA ILE A 435 6.16 0.64 8.45
C ILE A 435 6.39 -0.27 9.64
N MET A 436 6.60 -1.59 9.46
CA MET A 436 6.94 -2.50 10.54
C MET A 436 8.22 -2.05 11.27
N ALA A 437 9.28 -1.71 10.53
CA ALA A 437 10.54 -1.25 11.10
C ALA A 437 10.39 0.08 11.86
N THR A 438 9.53 0.98 11.36
CA THR A 438 9.25 2.27 12.00
C THR A 438 8.43 2.08 13.28
N VAL A 439 7.42 1.22 13.25
CA VAL A 439 6.58 0.90 14.42
C VAL A 439 7.41 0.22 15.51
N THR A 440 8.22 -0.78 15.17
CA THR A 440 9.08 -1.46 16.16
C THR A 440 10.10 -0.51 16.80
N ALA A 441 10.69 0.40 16.00
CA ALA A 441 11.59 1.42 16.51
C ALA A 441 10.88 2.43 17.43
N ALA A 442 9.63 2.85 17.10
CA ALA A 442 8.85 3.78 17.90
C ALA A 442 8.38 3.19 19.24
N THR A 443 8.02 1.92 19.24
CA THR A 443 7.40 1.24 20.39
C THR A 443 8.39 0.49 21.27
N GLY A 444 9.62 0.26 20.79
CA GLY A 444 10.59 -0.62 21.41
C GLY A 444 10.24 -2.12 21.31
N ALA A 445 9.21 -2.47 20.56
CA ALA A 445 8.81 -3.86 20.35
C ALA A 445 9.89 -4.63 19.58
N LYS A 446 10.13 -5.87 19.98
CA LYS A 446 11.17 -6.70 19.36
C LYS A 446 10.57 -7.55 18.24
N TYR A 447 11.11 -7.39 17.03
CA TYR A 447 10.78 -8.30 15.94
C TYR A 447 11.39 -9.69 16.23
N PRO A 448 10.60 -10.79 16.26
CA PRO A 448 11.09 -12.09 16.68
C PRO A 448 11.89 -12.78 15.58
N ARG A 449 12.80 -13.68 15.99
CA ARG A 449 13.48 -14.61 15.07
C ARG A 449 12.72 -15.92 14.92
N GLU A 450 11.87 -16.23 15.87
CA GLU A 450 10.99 -17.40 15.92
C GLU A 450 9.64 -17.00 16.50
N TYR A 451 8.55 -17.53 15.93
CA TYR A 451 7.20 -17.30 16.40
C TYR A 451 6.35 -18.57 16.20
N LYS A 452 5.66 -19.02 17.24
CA LYS A 452 4.86 -20.27 17.22
C LYS A 452 5.65 -21.46 16.63
N SER A 453 6.92 -21.60 17.03
CA SER A 453 7.86 -22.65 16.58
C SER A 453 8.22 -22.60 15.07
N HIS A 454 7.98 -21.48 14.41
CA HIS A 454 8.41 -21.25 13.03
C HIS A 454 9.53 -20.21 12.99
N PRO A 455 10.60 -20.42 12.20
CA PRO A 455 11.63 -19.42 11.98
C PRO A 455 11.02 -18.26 11.15
N ILE A 456 11.22 -17.02 11.62
CA ILE A 456 10.67 -15.83 10.99
C ILE A 456 11.72 -15.17 10.08
N GLN A 457 11.28 -14.80 8.87
CA GLN A 457 12.13 -14.10 7.92
C GLN A 457 12.51 -12.71 8.47
N PRO A 458 13.77 -12.28 8.29
CA PRO A 458 14.20 -10.93 8.71
C PRO A 458 13.43 -9.83 7.98
N MET A 459 13.12 -8.73 8.67
CA MET A 459 12.51 -7.54 8.05
C MET A 459 13.36 -7.04 6.85
N GLU A 460 12.69 -6.61 5.82
CA GLU A 460 13.31 -5.99 4.62
C GLU A 460 13.35 -4.46 4.72
N GLY A 461 12.41 -3.86 5.43
CA GLY A 461 12.27 -2.42 5.57
C GLY A 461 13.27 -1.78 6.51
N VAL A 462 13.38 -0.46 6.42
CA VAL A 462 14.17 0.39 7.31
C VAL A 462 13.26 1.35 8.05
N SER A 463 13.63 1.75 9.27
CA SER A 463 12.83 2.71 10.03
C SER A 463 12.88 4.10 9.40
N LEU A 464 11.72 4.73 9.26
CA LEU A 464 11.57 6.08 8.72
C LEU A 464 11.94 7.20 9.71
N TRP A 465 12.36 6.88 10.95
CA TRP A 465 12.66 7.88 11.98
C TRP A 465 13.69 8.89 11.53
N ALA A 466 14.77 8.48 10.85
CA ALA A 466 15.76 9.41 10.35
C ALA A 466 15.14 10.45 9.41
N ALA A 467 14.27 10.03 8.48
CA ALA A 467 13.57 10.90 7.55
C ALA A 467 12.54 11.80 8.26
N LEU A 468 11.82 11.28 9.25
CA LEU A 468 10.89 12.07 10.06
C LEU A 468 11.60 13.21 10.80
N ASP A 469 12.85 12.97 11.24
CA ASP A 469 13.72 14.00 11.85
C ASP A 469 14.44 14.89 10.82
N GLY A 470 14.23 14.69 9.52
CA GLY A 470 14.90 15.41 8.45
C GLY A 470 16.36 14.99 8.21
N ARG A 471 16.74 13.82 8.70
CA ARG A 471 18.06 13.22 8.48
C ARG A 471 18.04 12.23 7.32
N PRO A 472 19.19 11.94 6.67
CA PRO A 472 19.27 10.95 5.61
C PRO A 472 18.79 9.56 6.05
N LEU A 473 17.95 8.95 5.21
CA LEU A 473 17.50 7.57 5.37
C LEU A 473 18.57 6.64 4.77
N ASN A 474 19.24 5.88 5.62
CA ASN A 474 20.20 4.89 5.15
C ASN A 474 19.49 3.62 4.68
N ARG A 475 19.30 3.49 3.35
CA ARG A 475 18.72 2.30 2.72
C ARG A 475 19.82 1.51 2.03
N PRO A 476 20.20 0.33 2.58
CA PRO A 476 21.36 -0.43 2.08
C PRO A 476 21.06 -1.22 0.80
N ARG A 477 19.79 -1.40 0.46
CA ARG A 477 19.36 -2.20 -0.70
C ARG A 477 18.37 -1.42 -1.56
N PRO A 478 18.31 -1.69 -2.88
CA PRO A 478 17.26 -1.17 -3.76
C PRO A 478 15.85 -1.59 -3.29
N LEU A 479 14.85 -0.93 -3.83
CA LEU A 479 13.45 -1.32 -3.73
C LEU A 479 13.05 -2.10 -4.97
N PHE A 480 12.21 -3.14 -4.79
CA PHE A 480 11.84 -4.07 -5.83
C PHE A 480 10.33 -4.25 -5.89
N TRP A 481 9.82 -4.50 -7.09
CA TRP A 481 8.41 -4.80 -7.33
C TRP A 481 8.26 -5.90 -8.37
N GLU A 482 7.21 -6.70 -8.20
CA GLU A 482 6.67 -7.61 -9.19
C GLU A 482 5.16 -7.72 -9.00
N HIS A 483 4.41 -7.75 -10.09
CA HIS A 483 3.01 -8.12 -10.12
C HIS A 483 2.59 -8.53 -11.53
N GLU A 484 2.12 -9.77 -11.68
CA GLU A 484 1.68 -10.34 -12.98
C GLU A 484 2.70 -10.14 -14.11
N GLY A 485 3.99 -10.32 -13.79
CA GLY A 485 5.10 -10.14 -14.72
C GLY A 485 5.56 -8.69 -14.89
N ASN A 486 4.76 -7.70 -14.49
CA ASN A 486 5.21 -6.31 -14.41
C ASN A 486 6.24 -6.18 -13.28
N ARG A 487 7.35 -5.53 -13.55
CA ARG A 487 8.48 -5.53 -12.62
C ARG A 487 9.18 -4.18 -12.58
N ALA A 488 9.78 -3.85 -11.43
CA ALA A 488 10.61 -2.65 -11.27
C ALA A 488 11.69 -2.82 -10.22
N VAL A 489 12.75 -2.01 -10.35
CA VAL A 489 13.78 -1.80 -9.35
C VAL A 489 14.05 -0.31 -9.22
N ARG A 490 14.17 0.19 -7.99
CA ARG A 490 14.65 1.53 -7.72
C ARG A 490 15.91 1.51 -6.86
N SER A 491 17.00 2.07 -7.39
CA SER A 491 18.30 2.21 -6.73
C SER A 491 18.79 3.65 -6.82
N GLY A 492 18.75 4.38 -5.72
CA GLY A 492 19.06 5.81 -5.73
C GLY A 492 18.11 6.59 -6.65
N ASN A 493 18.67 7.30 -7.63
CA ASN A 493 17.91 8.03 -8.64
C ASN A 493 17.46 7.17 -9.83
N TRP A 494 18.05 6.00 -10.01
CA TRP A 494 17.74 5.13 -11.15
C TRP A 494 16.55 4.22 -10.84
N LYS A 495 15.63 4.12 -11.80
CA LYS A 495 14.54 3.14 -11.78
C LYS A 495 14.48 2.42 -13.11
N ILE A 496 14.55 1.08 -13.08
CA ILE A 496 14.13 0.27 -14.22
C ILE A 496 12.71 -0.22 -13.97
N VAL A 497 11.93 -0.27 -15.04
CA VAL A 497 10.54 -0.76 -15.02
C VAL A 497 10.24 -1.49 -16.32
N SER A 498 9.38 -2.51 -16.26
CA SER A 498 8.96 -3.26 -17.43
C SER A 498 7.50 -3.67 -17.29
N VAL A 499 6.72 -3.42 -18.32
CA VAL A 499 5.41 -4.04 -18.52
C VAL A 499 5.65 -5.39 -19.17
N TYR A 500 5.04 -6.44 -18.63
CA TYR A 500 5.20 -7.79 -19.19
C TYR A 500 4.49 -7.91 -20.56
N PRO A 501 5.12 -8.52 -21.57
CA PRO A 501 6.47 -9.13 -21.60
C PRO A 501 7.59 -8.21 -22.12
N GLU A 502 7.39 -6.90 -22.11
CA GLU A 502 8.27 -5.91 -22.72
C GLU A 502 9.66 -5.86 -22.08
N ALA A 503 10.60 -5.25 -22.80
CA ALA A 503 11.94 -5.00 -22.32
C ALA A 503 11.95 -3.99 -21.15
N TRP A 504 13.08 -3.93 -20.44
CA TRP A 504 13.30 -2.94 -19.40
C TRP A 504 13.38 -1.52 -19.98
N GLU A 505 12.64 -0.60 -19.39
CA GLU A 505 12.80 0.85 -19.51
C GLU A 505 13.70 1.35 -18.37
N LEU A 506 14.44 2.44 -18.56
CA LEU A 506 15.30 3.06 -17.53
C LEU A 506 14.97 4.55 -17.42
N TYR A 507 14.84 5.04 -16.18
CA TYR A 507 14.55 6.43 -15.86
C TYR A 507 15.47 6.97 -14.75
N ASP A 508 15.93 8.22 -14.91
CA ASP A 508 16.47 9.03 -13.80
C ASP A 508 15.30 9.72 -13.09
N ILE A 509 14.86 9.18 -11.97
CA ILE A 509 13.71 9.69 -11.20
C ILE A 509 13.94 11.11 -10.65
N ALA A 510 15.19 11.53 -10.45
CA ALA A 510 15.47 12.90 -10.06
C ALA A 510 15.24 13.90 -11.20
N ALA A 511 15.46 13.48 -12.44
CA ALA A 511 15.23 14.30 -13.63
C ALA A 511 13.82 14.12 -14.21
N ASP A 512 13.28 12.91 -14.17
CA ASP A 512 12.02 12.49 -14.83
C ASP A 512 11.25 11.45 -14.00
N ARG A 513 10.64 11.88 -12.91
CA ARG A 513 9.80 10.99 -12.09
C ARG A 513 8.50 10.58 -12.79
N VAL A 514 8.11 11.25 -13.86
CA VAL A 514 6.91 10.90 -14.64
C VAL A 514 7.15 9.81 -15.69
N GLU A 515 8.37 9.32 -15.78
CA GLU A 515 8.77 8.18 -16.62
C GLU A 515 8.47 8.39 -18.12
N ARG A 516 8.85 9.57 -18.67
CA ARG A 516 8.59 9.94 -20.07
C ARG A 516 9.76 9.62 -21.01
N HIS A 517 10.99 9.74 -20.52
CA HIS A 517 12.19 9.66 -21.33
C HIS A 517 12.99 8.41 -20.98
N ASN A 518 12.66 7.31 -21.66
CA ASN A 518 13.39 6.05 -21.48
C ASN A 518 14.83 6.20 -22.00
N VAL A 519 15.80 6.10 -21.10
CA VAL A 519 17.25 6.22 -21.39
C VAL A 519 17.97 4.86 -21.35
N ALA A 520 17.25 3.74 -21.43
CA ALA A 520 17.83 2.40 -21.34
C ALA A 520 18.91 2.13 -22.41
N ALA A 521 18.72 2.60 -23.64
CA ALA A 521 19.70 2.46 -24.72
C ALA A 521 21.00 3.26 -24.48
N GLN A 522 20.95 4.31 -23.65
CA GLN A 522 22.08 5.17 -23.33
C GLN A 522 22.92 4.63 -22.15
N HIS A 523 22.31 3.80 -21.30
CA HIS A 523 22.92 3.26 -20.08
C HIS A 523 22.68 1.74 -19.94
N PRO A 524 23.13 0.92 -20.90
CA PRO A 524 22.87 -0.54 -20.88
C PRO A 524 23.55 -1.24 -19.69
N ASP A 525 24.63 -0.68 -19.16
CA ASP A 525 25.35 -1.14 -17.97
C ASP A 525 24.49 -1.01 -16.69
N ILE A 526 23.77 0.10 -16.54
CA ILE A 526 22.84 0.33 -15.42
C ILE A 526 21.65 -0.62 -15.53
N VAL A 527 21.07 -0.76 -16.73
CA VAL A 527 19.96 -1.70 -16.96
C VAL A 527 20.37 -3.11 -16.58
N LYS A 528 21.56 -3.57 -17.09
CA LYS A 528 22.05 -4.92 -16.77
C LYS A 528 22.25 -5.11 -15.27
N ARG A 529 22.92 -4.19 -14.60
CA ARG A 529 23.17 -4.27 -13.15
C ARG A 529 21.86 -4.38 -12.36
N LEU A 530 20.90 -3.50 -12.64
CA LEU A 530 19.62 -3.47 -11.90
C LEU A 530 18.74 -4.67 -12.23
N SER A 531 18.76 -5.18 -13.46
CA SER A 531 18.05 -6.41 -13.82
C SER A 531 18.66 -7.64 -13.13
N ASP A 532 19.99 -7.75 -13.04
CA ASP A 532 20.66 -8.82 -12.30
C ASP A 532 20.29 -8.75 -10.78
N GLU A 533 20.21 -7.54 -10.21
CA GLU A 533 19.77 -7.33 -8.83
C GLU A 533 18.30 -7.75 -8.63
N TRP A 534 17.42 -7.48 -9.61
CA TRP A 534 16.03 -7.92 -9.60
C TRP A 534 15.92 -9.46 -9.66
N ASP A 535 16.65 -10.11 -10.54
CA ASP A 535 16.65 -11.57 -10.68
C ASP A 535 17.11 -12.25 -9.37
N ALA A 536 18.15 -11.70 -8.74
CA ALA A 536 18.63 -12.19 -7.46
C ALA A 536 17.60 -12.00 -6.33
N TRP A 537 16.91 -10.85 -6.30
CA TRP A 537 15.83 -10.57 -5.38
C TRP A 537 14.64 -11.50 -5.62
N ALA A 538 14.20 -11.64 -6.87
CA ALA A 538 13.06 -12.46 -7.25
C ALA A 538 13.24 -13.92 -6.80
N LYS A 539 14.43 -14.49 -7.06
CA LYS A 539 14.79 -15.83 -6.59
C LYS A 539 14.75 -15.96 -5.07
N ARG A 540 15.29 -14.96 -4.35
CA ARG A 540 15.36 -14.97 -2.87
C ARG A 540 13.99 -14.83 -2.22
N THR A 541 13.07 -14.11 -2.86
CA THR A 541 11.75 -13.77 -2.31
C THR A 541 10.62 -14.67 -2.81
N ASN A 542 10.93 -15.73 -3.54
CA ASN A 542 9.97 -16.69 -4.10
C ASN A 542 9.02 -16.08 -5.15
N VAL A 543 9.51 -15.15 -5.96
CA VAL A 543 8.77 -14.68 -7.13
C VAL A 543 8.72 -15.79 -8.17
N ASP A 544 7.53 -16.24 -8.51
CA ASP A 544 7.34 -17.19 -9.60
C ASP A 544 7.34 -16.49 -10.96
N PRO A 545 7.88 -17.12 -12.01
CA PRO A 545 7.68 -16.61 -13.36
C PRO A 545 6.20 -16.47 -13.68
N TRP A 546 5.81 -15.37 -14.32
CA TRP A 546 4.42 -15.16 -14.73
C TRP A 546 4.05 -16.17 -15.84
N PRO A 547 3.08 -17.07 -15.64
CA PRO A 547 2.78 -18.13 -16.60
C PRO A 547 1.75 -17.74 -17.66
N GLY A 548 1.15 -16.57 -17.50
CA GLY A 548 0.02 -16.11 -18.32
C GLY A 548 0.44 -15.22 -19.48
N PRO A 549 -0.48 -14.92 -20.40
CA PRO A 549 -0.30 -13.85 -21.37
C PRO A 549 -0.17 -12.50 -20.65
N ALA A 550 0.30 -11.50 -21.38
CA ALA A 550 0.23 -10.12 -20.91
C ALA A 550 -1.24 -9.81 -20.57
N ARG A 551 -1.49 -9.43 -19.31
CA ARG A 551 -2.82 -8.99 -18.89
C ARG A 551 -2.89 -7.48 -18.86
N LEU A 552 -3.86 -6.94 -19.55
CA LEU A 552 -4.30 -5.58 -19.27
C LEU A 552 -5.02 -5.58 -17.92
N PRO A 553 -4.99 -4.49 -17.14
CA PRO A 553 -5.60 -4.43 -15.81
C PRO A 553 -7.10 -4.76 -15.79
N TRP A 554 -7.76 -4.60 -16.93
CA TRP A 554 -9.19 -4.91 -17.10
C TRP A 554 -9.45 -6.36 -17.59
N GLY A 555 -8.42 -7.20 -17.75
CA GLY A 555 -8.54 -8.60 -18.15
C GLY A 555 -9.20 -8.80 -19.51
N ASP A 556 -9.59 -10.06 -19.80
CA ASP A 556 -10.35 -10.41 -21.00
C ASP A 556 -11.82 -9.93 -20.98
N ASN A 557 -12.26 -9.34 -19.86
CA ASN A 557 -13.62 -8.82 -19.62
C ASN A 557 -13.77 -7.33 -19.96
N ALA A 558 -12.81 -6.70 -20.65
CA ALA A 558 -13.09 -5.40 -21.25
C ALA A 558 -14.31 -5.57 -22.19
N PRO A 559 -15.35 -4.76 -22.06
CA PRO A 559 -16.42 -4.79 -23.04
C PRO A 559 -15.77 -4.58 -24.40
N SER A 560 -15.93 -5.57 -25.29
CA SER A 560 -15.53 -5.43 -26.68
C SER A 560 -16.06 -4.09 -27.17
N ARG A 561 -15.24 -3.28 -27.84
CA ARG A 561 -15.69 -2.08 -28.55
C ARG A 561 -16.65 -2.49 -29.70
N GLY A 562 -17.75 -3.11 -29.35
CA GLY A 562 -18.82 -3.60 -30.22
C GLY A 562 -20.07 -2.80 -29.97
N GLY A 563 -20.28 -1.79 -30.77
CA GLY A 563 -21.50 -0.99 -30.76
C GLY A 563 -21.19 0.50 -31.00
N ARG A 564 -20.85 0.83 -32.24
CA ARG A 564 -20.99 2.20 -32.79
C ARG A 564 -22.45 2.60 -32.80
#